data_2156ff022caed67ec2f0a9e46d7c7e11
#
_entry.id   2156ff022caed67ec2f0a9e46d7c7e11
#
_cell.length_a   1.000
_cell.length_b   1.000
_cell.length_c   1.000
_cell.angle_alpha   90.00
_cell.angle_beta   90.00
_cell.angle_gamma   90.00
#
_symmetry.space_group_name_H-M   'P 1'
#
loop_
_entity.id
_entity.type
_entity.pdbx_description
1 polymer ?
#
loop_
_entity_poly.entity_id
_entity_poly.type
_entity_poly.pdbx_seq_one_letter_code
_entity_poly.pdbx_strand_id
1 'polypeptide(L)'
;MREYFSRLSYHPSLVLIIFGATFLAVAVSCGDEGPGQLPPPKVQVYVTKETNVPIYQEFVGQTLGFKDIDIRARVQGYLEGIFFEEGSDVKKGQLLYTIESQPFEEMVAAKQSELAAAQVNLANAESDLGRIKPLAAENAISEIDLDAAQARYDASGEAVKAAEANLKAAQIELSYTRIHSPID
;
A
#
# COMPACT_ATOMS: atom_id res chain seq x y z
N MET A 1 63.31 106.01 -6.42
CA MET A 1 64.67 106.47 -6.68
C MET A 1 65.29 105.32 -7.44
N ARG A 2 65.27 105.41 -8.73
CA ARG A 2 66.29 105.81 -9.67
C ARG A 2 67.73 105.34 -9.25
N GLU A 3 68.26 104.64 -10.17
CA GLU A 3 69.73 104.39 -10.46
C GLU A 3 70.26 103.12 -9.88
N TYR A 4 70.34 102.15 -10.74
CA TYR A 4 71.59 101.47 -11.09
C TYR A 4 71.32 100.52 -12.33
N PHE A 5 71.24 101.16 -13.50
CA PHE A 5 71.40 100.47 -14.77
C PHE A 5 72.64 101.06 -15.43
N SER A 6 73.74 100.39 -15.34
CA SER A 6 74.77 100.62 -16.30
C SER A 6 75.73 99.40 -16.39
N ARG A 7 75.84 98.96 -17.58
CA ARG A 7 76.92 98.15 -18.13
C ARG A 7 76.90 96.64 -17.84
N LEU A 8 76.09 95.91 -18.52
CA LEU A 8 76.46 94.58 -18.91
C LEU A 8 76.63 94.62 -20.44
N SER A 9 77.85 94.55 -20.92
CA SER A 9 78.23 94.37 -22.30
C SER A 9 77.75 92.93 -22.73
N TYR A 10 76.66 92.85 -23.42
CA TYR A 10 76.19 91.59 -23.96
C TYR A 10 77.06 91.18 -25.17
N HIS A 11 77.89 90.18 -25.02
CA HIS A 11 78.52 89.48 -26.12
C HIS A 11 77.43 88.58 -26.78
N PRO A 12 77.07 88.78 -28.05
CA PRO A 12 76.06 88.01 -28.68
C PRO A 12 76.33 86.49 -28.76
N SER A 13 77.62 86.17 -28.66
CA SER A 13 78.03 84.75 -28.61
C SER A 13 77.71 84.04 -27.32
N LEU A 14 77.62 84.75 -26.20
CA LEU A 14 77.32 84.16 -24.90
C LEU A 14 75.82 83.90 -24.74
N VAL A 15 74.94 84.72 -25.36
CA VAL A 15 73.51 84.53 -25.41
C VAL A 15 73.15 83.33 -26.28
N LEU A 16 73.91 83.11 -27.37
CA LEU A 16 73.61 81.93 -28.26
C LEU A 16 74.00 80.63 -27.61
N ILE A 17 75.11 80.62 -26.77
CA ILE A 17 75.51 79.41 -26.02
C ILE A 17 74.45 79.07 -24.92
N ILE A 18 73.94 80.10 -24.21
CA ILE A 18 72.96 79.88 -23.15
C ILE A 18 71.61 79.41 -23.78
N PHE A 19 71.23 79.94 -24.94
CA PHE A 19 70.03 79.50 -25.64
C PHE A 19 70.20 78.05 -26.19
N GLY A 20 71.39 77.73 -26.70
CA GLY A 20 71.66 76.34 -27.14
C GLY A 20 71.65 75.30 -26.00
N ALA A 21 72.18 75.68 -24.86
CA ALA A 21 72.22 74.82 -23.65
C ALA A 21 70.83 74.60 -23.06
N THR A 22 69.97 75.63 -23.06
CA THR A 22 68.57 75.48 -22.56
C THR A 22 67.72 74.65 -23.57
N PHE A 23 68.03 74.78 -24.85
CA PHE A 23 67.30 73.97 -25.83
C PHE A 23 67.67 72.46 -25.77
N LEU A 24 68.99 72.17 -25.49
CA LEU A 24 69.42 70.79 -25.32
C LEU A 24 68.93 70.17 -24.02
N ALA A 25 68.75 70.95 -22.94
CA ALA A 25 68.25 70.51 -21.64
C ALA A 25 66.70 70.11 -21.72
N VAL A 26 65.94 70.77 -22.57
CA VAL A 26 64.52 70.47 -22.78
C VAL A 26 64.32 69.19 -23.62
N ALA A 27 65.24 68.83 -24.51
CA ALA A 27 65.20 67.70 -25.36
C ALA A 27 65.46 66.34 -24.65
N VAL A 28 66.09 66.35 -23.46
CA VAL A 28 66.37 65.10 -22.70
C VAL A 28 65.30 64.78 -21.63
N SER A 29 64.28 65.61 -21.45
CA SER A 29 63.23 65.41 -20.43
C SER A 29 61.98 64.66 -20.94
N CYS A 30 62.00 64.15 -22.18
CA CYS A 30 60.96 63.23 -22.65
C CYS A 30 61.42 61.77 -22.42
N GLY A 31 61.53 61.36 -21.17
CA GLY A 31 61.52 59.98 -20.80
C GLY A 31 60.12 59.46 -21.00
N ASP A 32 59.97 58.59 -21.97
CA ASP A 32 58.75 57.89 -22.26
C ASP A 32 58.50 56.89 -21.10
N GLU A 33 57.96 57.38 -19.96
CA GLU A 33 57.29 56.48 -19.00
C GLU A 33 56.00 56.08 -19.66
N GLY A 34 56.05 55.00 -20.43
CA GLY A 34 54.82 54.34 -20.90
C GLY A 34 53.88 54.17 -19.73
N PRO A 35 52.55 54.22 -19.98
CA PRO A 35 51.57 54.08 -18.91
C PRO A 35 51.88 52.80 -18.12
N GLY A 36 52.32 53.00 -16.87
CA GLY A 36 52.62 51.88 -15.98
C GLY A 36 51.45 50.93 -15.97
N GLN A 37 51.71 49.73 -16.45
CA GLN A 37 50.67 48.67 -16.39
C GLN A 37 50.29 48.53 -14.93
N LEU A 38 49.09 49.00 -14.58
CA LEU A 38 48.53 48.76 -13.26
C LEU A 38 48.53 47.23 -13.04
N PRO A 39 49.03 46.76 -11.92
CA PRO A 39 49.02 45.33 -11.64
C PRO A 39 47.58 44.82 -11.77
N PRO A 40 47.37 43.65 -12.39
CA PRO A 40 46.04 43.12 -12.60
C PRO A 40 45.30 43.05 -11.25
N PRO A 41 44.04 43.46 -11.22
CA PRO A 41 43.26 43.43 -9.99
C PRO A 41 43.23 42.03 -9.41
N LYS A 42 43.53 41.87 -8.13
CA LYS A 42 43.41 40.61 -7.40
C LYS A 42 41.91 40.33 -7.23
N VAL A 43 41.39 39.38 -7.99
CA VAL A 43 40.01 38.92 -7.84
C VAL A 43 39.99 37.63 -7.01
N GLN A 44 39.07 37.56 -6.09
CA GLN A 44 38.81 36.31 -5.39
C GLN A 44 38.06 35.37 -6.33
N VAL A 45 38.64 34.22 -6.54
CA VAL A 45 38.00 33.15 -7.34
C VAL A 45 37.70 31.97 -6.43
N TYR A 46 36.52 31.42 -6.59
CA TYR A 46 36.14 30.16 -5.96
C TYR A 46 36.31 29.03 -6.98
N VAL A 47 37.13 28.06 -6.58
CA VAL A 47 37.25 26.82 -7.36
C VAL A 47 36.04 25.95 -7.01
N THR A 48 35.13 25.80 -7.95
CA THR A 48 33.99 24.89 -7.80
C THR A 48 34.48 23.45 -7.86
N LYS A 49 34.11 22.65 -6.86
CA LYS A 49 34.30 21.21 -6.88
C LYS A 49 32.94 20.55 -7.17
N GLU A 50 32.97 19.53 -7.99
CA GLU A 50 31.83 18.66 -8.13
C GLU A 50 31.54 17.98 -6.79
N THR A 51 30.42 18.26 -6.20
CA THR A 51 29.96 17.67 -4.95
C THR A 51 28.53 17.20 -5.15
N ASN A 52 28.27 15.96 -4.77
CA ASN A 52 26.89 15.46 -4.74
C ASN A 52 26.16 16.16 -3.61
N VAL A 53 25.24 17.02 -3.98
CA VAL A 53 24.34 17.69 -3.04
C VAL A 53 23.04 16.89 -3.00
N PRO A 54 22.66 16.31 -1.85
CA PRO A 54 21.38 15.63 -1.74
C PRO A 54 20.25 16.67 -1.88
N ILE A 55 19.40 16.45 -2.86
CA ILE A 55 18.20 17.24 -3.05
C ILE A 55 17.06 16.50 -2.36
N TYR A 56 16.51 17.08 -1.31
CA TYR A 56 15.33 16.56 -0.63
C TYR A 56 14.09 17.20 -1.24
N GLN A 57 13.16 16.37 -1.67
CA GLN A 57 11.87 16.82 -2.15
C GLN A 57 10.80 16.24 -1.22
N GLU A 58 10.01 17.10 -0.62
CA GLU A 58 8.89 16.68 0.22
C GLU A 58 7.67 16.41 -0.65
N PHE A 59 7.07 15.23 -0.47
CA PHE A 59 5.82 14.85 -1.11
C PHE A 59 4.76 14.66 -0.03
N VAL A 60 3.63 15.30 -0.22
CA VAL A 60 2.46 15.02 0.61
C VAL A 60 1.82 13.74 0.08
N GLY A 61 1.69 12.75 0.93
CA GLY A 61 1.09 11.45 0.60
C GLY A 61 0.45 10.81 1.81
N GLN A 62 -0.45 9.87 1.56
CA GLN A 62 -1.05 9.02 2.57
C GLN A 62 -0.53 7.60 2.39
N THR A 63 -0.03 7.00 3.46
CA THR A 63 0.35 5.58 3.45
C THR A 63 -0.89 4.74 3.74
N LEU A 64 -1.12 3.76 2.89
CA LEU A 64 -2.16 2.74 3.08
C LEU A 64 -1.49 1.40 3.36
N GLY A 65 -2.14 0.55 4.13
CA GLY A 65 -1.69 -0.81 4.32
C GLY A 65 -1.66 -1.58 3.00
N PHE A 66 -0.68 -2.45 2.82
CA PHE A 66 -0.60 -3.31 1.62
C PHE A 66 -1.80 -4.25 1.50
N LYS A 67 -2.34 -4.66 2.65
CA LYS A 67 -3.59 -5.42 2.76
C LYS A 67 -4.45 -4.74 3.82
N ASP A 68 -5.55 -4.19 3.38
CA ASP A 68 -6.58 -3.60 4.23
C ASP A 68 -7.89 -4.36 3.98
N ILE A 69 -8.41 -5.02 5.02
CA ILE A 69 -9.56 -5.90 4.90
C ILE A 69 -10.57 -5.56 5.99
N ASP A 70 -11.76 -5.19 5.57
CA ASP A 70 -12.90 -5.04 6.46
C ASP A 70 -13.41 -6.41 6.92
N ILE A 71 -13.43 -6.64 8.22
CA ILE A 71 -14.03 -7.81 8.82
C ILE A 71 -15.50 -7.50 9.13
N ARG A 72 -16.42 -8.25 8.50
CA ARG A 72 -17.85 -8.09 8.69
C ARG A 72 -18.48 -9.39 9.13
N ALA A 73 -19.41 -9.32 10.09
CA ALA A 73 -20.24 -10.44 10.47
C ALA A 73 -21.14 -10.85 9.31
N ARG A 74 -21.31 -12.16 9.10
CA ARG A 74 -22.22 -12.73 8.11
C ARG A 74 -23.58 -13.13 8.67
N VAL A 75 -23.65 -13.19 10.00
CA VAL A 75 -24.87 -13.49 10.75
C VAL A 75 -25.21 -12.35 11.68
N GLN A 76 -26.50 -12.22 12.03
CA GLN A 76 -26.98 -11.24 12.98
C GLN A 76 -27.02 -11.87 14.38
N GLY A 77 -26.63 -11.11 15.39
CA GLY A 77 -26.64 -11.55 16.77
C GLY A 77 -25.91 -10.57 17.69
N TYR A 78 -25.90 -10.85 18.97
CA TYR A 78 -25.16 -10.05 19.94
C TYR A 78 -23.70 -10.48 19.97
N LEU A 79 -22.79 -9.50 20.11
CA LEU A 79 -21.39 -9.76 20.30
C LEU A 79 -21.17 -10.29 21.72
N GLU A 80 -20.67 -11.51 21.83
CA GLU A 80 -20.47 -12.19 23.12
C GLU A 80 -19.05 -12.00 23.66
N GLY A 81 -18.05 -11.98 22.76
CA GLY A 81 -16.67 -11.84 23.18
C GLY A 81 -15.75 -11.24 22.14
N ILE A 82 -14.69 -10.58 22.63
CA ILE A 82 -13.57 -10.04 21.86
C ILE A 82 -12.30 -10.73 22.36
N PHE A 83 -11.49 -11.31 21.48
CA PHE A 83 -10.34 -12.18 21.80
C PHE A 83 -9.01 -11.62 21.31
N PHE A 84 -8.92 -10.31 21.13
CA PHE A 84 -7.70 -9.60 20.79
C PHE A 84 -7.67 -8.24 21.47
N GLU A 85 -6.52 -7.62 21.56
CA GLU A 85 -6.36 -6.24 22.02
C GLU A 85 -6.37 -5.30 20.83
N GLU A 86 -7.09 -4.19 20.93
CA GLU A 86 -7.13 -3.19 19.87
C GLU A 86 -5.73 -2.62 19.61
N GLY A 87 -5.34 -2.57 18.34
CA GLY A 87 -4.00 -2.13 17.93
C GLY A 87 -2.91 -3.19 18.02
N SER A 88 -3.24 -4.44 18.42
CA SER A 88 -2.28 -5.54 18.45
C SER A 88 -2.21 -6.30 17.14
N ASP A 89 -1.08 -6.96 16.90
CA ASP A 89 -0.90 -7.87 15.77
C ASP A 89 -1.71 -9.15 15.97
N VAL A 90 -2.38 -9.59 14.91
CA VAL A 90 -3.17 -10.83 14.88
C VAL A 90 -2.64 -11.76 13.82
N LYS A 91 -2.81 -13.08 14.04
CA LYS A 91 -2.39 -14.11 13.09
C LYS A 91 -3.58 -14.60 12.28
N LYS A 92 -3.31 -15.01 11.05
CA LYS A 92 -4.31 -15.66 10.21
C LYS A 92 -4.91 -16.88 10.93
N GLY A 93 -6.25 -16.94 10.96
CA GLY A 93 -6.99 -17.98 11.67
C GLY A 93 -7.17 -17.74 13.16
N GLN A 94 -6.62 -16.67 13.71
CA GLN A 94 -6.86 -16.29 15.12
C GLN A 94 -8.33 -15.90 15.29
N LEU A 95 -8.97 -16.39 16.36
CA LEU A 95 -10.31 -15.99 16.74
C LEU A 95 -10.31 -14.53 17.19
N LEU A 96 -11.16 -13.72 16.61
CA LEU A 96 -11.26 -12.28 16.91
C LEU A 96 -12.54 -11.98 17.69
N TYR A 97 -13.66 -12.46 17.19
CA TYR A 97 -14.98 -12.18 17.79
C TYR A 97 -15.82 -13.45 17.87
N THR A 98 -16.66 -13.52 18.87
CA THR A 98 -17.76 -14.48 18.93
C THR A 98 -19.10 -13.75 19.00
N ILE A 99 -20.02 -14.20 18.20
CA ILE A 99 -21.43 -13.81 18.22
C ILE A 99 -22.18 -14.89 18.97
N GLU A 100 -23.27 -14.54 19.65
CA GLU A 100 -24.13 -15.47 20.37
C GLU A 100 -24.46 -16.69 19.50
N SER A 101 -23.95 -17.86 19.91
CA SER A 101 -24.03 -19.09 19.11
C SER A 101 -25.28 -19.90 19.42
N GLN A 102 -25.91 -19.70 20.59
CA GLN A 102 -27.00 -20.54 21.09
C GLN A 102 -28.17 -20.71 20.10
N PRO A 103 -28.72 -19.67 19.45
CA PRO A 103 -29.82 -19.84 18.50
C PRO A 103 -29.43 -20.69 17.29
N PHE A 104 -28.19 -20.61 16.85
CA PHE A 104 -27.62 -21.37 15.72
C PHE A 104 -27.37 -22.83 16.12
N GLU A 105 -26.91 -23.09 17.34
CA GLU A 105 -26.75 -24.44 17.90
C GLU A 105 -28.11 -25.17 17.98
N GLU A 106 -29.14 -24.48 18.46
CA GLU A 106 -30.51 -25.00 18.49
C GLU A 106 -31.04 -25.29 17.08
N MET A 107 -30.73 -24.43 16.10
CA MET A 107 -31.09 -24.66 14.70
C MET A 107 -30.42 -25.92 14.15
N VAL A 108 -29.13 -26.11 14.41
CA VAL A 108 -28.37 -27.32 14.03
C VAL A 108 -29.01 -28.56 14.66
N ALA A 109 -29.34 -28.52 15.95
CA ALA A 109 -30.01 -29.63 16.62
C ALA A 109 -31.38 -29.97 16.04
N ALA A 110 -32.18 -28.95 15.68
CA ALA A 110 -33.46 -29.15 15.01
C ALA A 110 -33.29 -29.82 13.63
N LYS A 111 -32.32 -29.34 12.81
CA LYS A 111 -32.01 -29.93 11.49
C LYS A 111 -31.45 -31.35 11.59
N GLN A 112 -30.70 -31.64 12.65
CA GLN A 112 -30.22 -33.00 12.92
C GLN A 112 -31.35 -33.93 13.25
N SER A 113 -32.37 -33.48 13.98
CA SER A 113 -33.59 -34.26 14.26
C SER A 113 -34.42 -34.49 13.01
N GLU A 114 -34.52 -33.50 12.10
CA GLU A 114 -35.17 -33.65 10.80
C GLU A 114 -34.46 -34.72 9.94
N LEU A 115 -33.11 -34.72 9.92
CA LEU A 115 -32.31 -35.72 9.23
C LEU A 115 -32.56 -37.12 9.81
N ALA A 116 -32.54 -37.27 11.12
CA ALA A 116 -32.82 -38.55 11.77
C ALA A 116 -34.21 -39.09 11.42
N ALA A 117 -35.23 -38.24 11.39
CA ALA A 117 -36.58 -38.61 10.95
C ALA A 117 -36.62 -39.08 9.48
N ALA A 118 -35.92 -38.36 8.59
CA ALA A 118 -35.82 -38.75 7.18
C ALA A 118 -35.10 -40.09 7.01
N GLN A 119 -34.05 -40.36 7.77
CA GLN A 119 -33.34 -41.65 7.76
C GLN A 119 -34.20 -42.81 8.24
N VAL A 120 -35.04 -42.60 9.26
CA VAL A 120 -36.01 -43.59 9.74
C VAL A 120 -37.03 -43.89 8.65
N ASN A 121 -37.54 -42.87 7.96
CA ASN A 121 -38.48 -43.06 6.85
C ASN A 121 -37.84 -43.83 5.68
N LEU A 122 -36.59 -43.55 5.33
CA LEU A 122 -35.86 -44.30 4.32
C LEU A 122 -35.70 -45.77 4.73
N ALA A 123 -35.28 -46.02 5.98
CA ALA A 123 -35.13 -47.41 6.49
C ALA A 123 -36.45 -48.17 6.45
N ASN A 124 -37.58 -47.52 6.75
CA ASN A 124 -38.91 -48.13 6.63
C ASN A 124 -39.26 -48.44 5.16
N ALA A 125 -39.03 -47.50 4.25
CA ALA A 125 -39.27 -47.68 2.83
C ALA A 125 -38.38 -48.78 2.23
N GLU A 126 -37.10 -48.85 2.64
CA GLU A 126 -36.20 -49.92 2.25
C GLU A 126 -36.64 -51.28 2.73
N SER A 127 -37.13 -51.39 3.98
CA SER A 127 -37.68 -52.62 4.55
C SER A 127 -38.95 -53.05 3.80
N ASP A 128 -39.83 -52.10 3.47
CA ASP A 128 -41.05 -52.40 2.70
C ASP A 128 -40.70 -52.89 1.30
N LEU A 129 -39.81 -52.23 0.58
CA LEU A 129 -39.33 -52.65 -0.73
C LEU A 129 -38.67 -54.04 -0.67
N GLY A 130 -37.84 -54.28 0.37
CA GLY A 130 -37.18 -55.55 0.59
C GLY A 130 -38.17 -56.71 0.80
N ARG A 131 -39.36 -56.46 1.35
CA ARG A 131 -40.44 -57.45 1.48
C ARG A 131 -41.24 -57.65 0.19
N ILE A 132 -41.53 -56.56 -0.50
CA ILE A 132 -42.37 -56.53 -1.72
C ILE A 132 -41.66 -57.15 -2.91
N LYS A 133 -40.38 -56.86 -3.08
CA LYS A 133 -39.60 -57.27 -4.24
C LYS A 133 -39.57 -58.80 -4.47
N PRO A 134 -39.36 -59.68 -3.48
CA PRO A 134 -39.41 -61.14 -3.69
C PRO A 134 -40.84 -61.62 -4.00
N LEU A 135 -41.90 -61.00 -3.40
CA LEU A 135 -43.27 -61.39 -3.65
C LEU A 135 -43.73 -61.05 -5.09
N ALA A 136 -43.23 -59.94 -5.64
CA ALA A 136 -43.44 -59.56 -7.03
C ALA A 136 -42.77 -60.57 -7.99
N ALA A 137 -41.53 -61.03 -7.65
CA ALA A 137 -40.87 -62.06 -8.45
C ALA A 137 -41.58 -63.40 -8.52
N GLU A 138 -42.39 -63.69 -7.50
CA GLU A 138 -43.25 -64.90 -7.46
C GLU A 138 -44.63 -64.67 -8.03
N ASN A 139 -44.90 -63.49 -8.62
CA ASN A 139 -46.25 -63.07 -9.12
C ASN A 139 -47.33 -63.06 -8.03
N ALA A 140 -46.93 -62.91 -6.75
CA ALA A 140 -47.88 -62.87 -5.62
C ALA A 140 -48.46 -61.49 -5.35
N ILE A 141 -47.92 -60.46 -5.97
CA ILE A 141 -48.39 -59.07 -5.89
C ILE A 141 -48.39 -58.38 -7.27
N SER A 142 -49.08 -57.25 -7.39
CA SER A 142 -49.08 -56.44 -8.60
C SER A 142 -47.77 -55.74 -8.88
N GLU A 143 -47.39 -55.64 -10.15
CA GLU A 143 -46.28 -54.83 -10.59
C GLU A 143 -46.39 -53.35 -10.17
N ILE A 144 -47.64 -52.83 -10.13
CA ILE A 144 -47.97 -51.48 -9.67
C ILE A 144 -47.54 -51.28 -8.19
N ASP A 145 -47.71 -52.33 -7.35
CA ASP A 145 -47.35 -52.27 -5.94
C ASP A 145 -45.81 -52.24 -5.77
N LEU A 146 -45.07 -52.96 -6.62
CA LEU A 146 -43.63 -52.95 -6.66
C LEU A 146 -43.12 -51.57 -7.08
N ASP A 147 -43.68 -50.98 -8.16
CA ASP A 147 -43.32 -49.66 -8.64
C ASP A 147 -43.62 -48.59 -7.58
N ALA A 148 -44.76 -48.71 -6.87
CA ALA A 148 -45.09 -47.80 -5.80
C ALA A 148 -44.11 -47.89 -4.60
N ALA A 149 -43.68 -49.10 -4.25
CA ALA A 149 -42.70 -49.31 -3.20
C ALA A 149 -41.30 -48.77 -3.60
N GLN A 150 -40.91 -48.98 -4.82
CA GLN A 150 -39.65 -48.42 -5.36
C GLN A 150 -39.69 -46.88 -5.37
N ALA A 151 -40.77 -46.29 -5.85
CA ALA A 151 -40.92 -44.83 -5.86
C ALA A 151 -40.90 -44.24 -4.44
N ARG A 152 -41.47 -44.92 -3.43
CA ARG A 152 -41.38 -44.48 -2.02
C ARG A 152 -39.92 -44.53 -1.49
N TYR A 153 -39.23 -45.60 -1.81
CA TYR A 153 -37.81 -45.74 -1.42
C TYR A 153 -36.97 -44.61 -2.02
N ASP A 154 -37.09 -44.38 -3.34
CA ASP A 154 -36.36 -43.34 -4.04
C ASP A 154 -36.71 -41.96 -3.50
N ALA A 155 -37.98 -41.67 -3.27
CA ALA A 155 -38.42 -40.39 -2.69
C ALA A 155 -37.89 -40.18 -1.27
N SER A 156 -37.84 -41.25 -0.44
CA SER A 156 -37.27 -41.18 0.91
C SER A 156 -35.74 -40.95 0.86
N GLY A 157 -35.04 -41.53 -0.13
CA GLY A 157 -33.63 -41.30 -0.36
C GLY A 157 -33.34 -39.83 -0.70
N GLU A 158 -34.15 -39.23 -1.57
CA GLU A 158 -34.00 -37.79 -1.88
C GLU A 158 -34.38 -36.91 -0.69
N ALA A 159 -35.34 -37.31 0.15
CA ALA A 159 -35.66 -36.59 1.39
C ALA A 159 -34.49 -36.58 2.39
N VAL A 160 -33.72 -37.65 2.51
CA VAL A 160 -32.51 -37.70 3.33
C VAL A 160 -31.45 -36.73 2.79
N LYS A 161 -31.20 -36.73 1.49
CA LYS A 161 -30.26 -35.79 0.86
C LYS A 161 -30.66 -34.33 1.09
N ALA A 162 -31.92 -34.02 1.00
CA ALA A 162 -32.45 -32.69 1.28
C ALA A 162 -32.21 -32.28 2.76
N ALA A 163 -32.48 -33.21 3.70
CA ALA A 163 -32.27 -32.97 5.12
C ALA A 163 -30.78 -32.80 5.46
N GLU A 164 -29.90 -33.58 4.84
CA GLU A 164 -28.43 -33.42 4.97
C GLU A 164 -27.98 -32.06 4.48
N ALA A 165 -28.47 -31.59 3.34
CA ALA A 165 -28.14 -30.25 2.81
C ALA A 165 -28.61 -29.15 3.75
N ASN A 166 -29.80 -29.26 4.34
CA ASN A 166 -30.34 -28.33 5.33
C ASN A 166 -29.49 -28.31 6.60
N LEU A 167 -29.07 -29.46 7.12
CA LEU A 167 -28.21 -29.58 8.26
C LEU A 167 -26.84 -28.89 7.99
N LYS A 168 -26.26 -29.14 6.83
CA LYS A 168 -25.02 -28.52 6.42
C LYS A 168 -25.15 -27.01 6.33
N ALA A 169 -26.23 -26.48 5.81
CA ALA A 169 -26.49 -25.04 5.78
C ALA A 169 -26.51 -24.43 7.19
N ALA A 170 -27.26 -25.07 8.13
CA ALA A 170 -27.31 -24.62 9.52
C ALA A 170 -25.92 -24.68 10.21
N GLN A 171 -25.12 -25.70 9.93
CA GLN A 171 -23.74 -25.80 10.43
C GLN A 171 -22.82 -24.69 9.89
N ILE A 172 -23.00 -24.28 8.64
CA ILE A 172 -22.26 -23.16 8.04
C ILE A 172 -22.66 -21.86 8.73
N GLU A 173 -23.94 -21.61 8.96
CA GLU A 173 -24.41 -20.43 9.70
C GLU A 173 -23.84 -20.38 11.12
N LEU A 174 -23.84 -21.50 11.84
CA LEU A 174 -23.18 -21.63 13.14
C LEU A 174 -21.68 -21.31 13.04
N SER A 175 -21.00 -21.72 11.98
CA SER A 175 -19.58 -21.41 11.82
C SER A 175 -19.31 -19.90 11.68
N TYR A 176 -20.27 -19.14 11.15
CA TYR A 176 -20.15 -17.69 11.00
C TYR A 176 -20.29 -16.90 12.31
N THR A 177 -20.71 -17.56 13.40
CA THR A 177 -20.73 -16.94 14.73
C THR A 177 -19.32 -16.72 15.28
N ARG A 178 -18.32 -17.44 14.77
CA ARG A 178 -16.92 -17.32 15.16
C ARG A 178 -16.12 -16.65 14.06
N ILE A 179 -15.70 -15.43 14.30
CA ILE A 179 -15.02 -14.59 13.31
C ILE A 179 -13.52 -14.71 13.52
N HIS A 180 -12.83 -15.20 12.50
CA HIS A 180 -11.37 -15.38 12.51
C HIS A 180 -10.70 -14.41 11.55
N SER A 181 -9.42 -14.07 11.83
CA SER A 181 -8.63 -13.25 10.93
C SER A 181 -8.35 -13.99 9.60
N PRO A 182 -8.62 -13.39 8.44
CA PRO A 182 -8.28 -13.96 7.15
C PRO A 182 -6.82 -13.71 6.74
N ILE A 183 -6.13 -12.79 7.43
CA ILE A 183 -4.74 -12.35 7.16
C ILE A 183 -3.92 -12.33 8.44
N ASP A 184 -2.60 -12.22 8.26
CA ASP A 184 -1.61 -11.93 9.30
C ASP A 184 -1.43 -10.43 9.45
#